data_8f8ad3657a364adf9481f168389f2df3
#
_entry.id   8f8ad3657a364adf9481f168389f2df3
#
_cell.length_a   1.000
_cell.length_b   1.000
_cell.length_c   1.000
_cell.angle_alpha   90.00
_cell.angle_beta   90.00
_cell.angle_gamma   90.00
#
_symmetry.space_group_name_H-M   'P 1'
#
loop_
_entity.id
_entity.type
_entity.pdbx_description
1 polymer ?
#
loop_
_entity_poly.entity_id
_entity_poly.type
_entity_poly.pdbx_seq_one_letter_code
_entity_poly.pdbx_strand_id
1 'polypeptide(L)'
;MAIKSKSKGDEEKLAVGLATLHEEDPTFVYHVDGELKQTVISGQGELHLQVAVGSLKRNYNVDLEMMKPKIPYRETIKGNGSSKYRHKKQSGGAGQFAEVWMRVEPTGRGTGVDFNESLVGQNVDRVFVPSVEKGVIAACTEGIIAGYRVVDVKVEFYDGKQHPVDSKDIAFQIAGKGAFKEAFKGAKPCLLEPIMDVSIKVPEDFMGDVMGDLSSRRGKIQGMDSEDALQVINAQVPQGELHHYSTRLRSLTGGRGLHTEAFSHYEEMPRELESKVASAHSSSDE
;
A
#
# COMPACT_ATOMS: atom_id res chain seq x y z
N MET A 1 -1.21 14.93 -5.92
CA MET A 1 -0.40 14.53 -7.09
C MET A 1 0.96 14.03 -6.63
N ALA A 2 1.51 12.99 -7.28
CA ALA A 2 2.91 12.63 -7.04
C ALA A 2 3.83 13.51 -7.89
N ILE A 3 5.04 13.75 -7.40
CA ILE A 3 6.06 14.52 -8.12
C ILE A 3 7.35 13.71 -8.26
N LYS A 4 8.03 13.91 -9.39
CA LYS A 4 9.34 13.32 -9.65
C LYS A 4 10.27 14.38 -10.24
N SER A 5 11.49 14.47 -9.71
CA SER A 5 12.53 15.31 -10.33
C SER A 5 12.96 14.73 -11.67
N LYS A 6 13.11 15.61 -12.69
CA LYS A 6 13.65 15.22 -13.99
C LYS A 6 15.16 15.06 -13.96
N SER A 7 15.84 15.71 -13.01
CA SER A 7 17.32 15.68 -12.87
C SER A 7 17.71 14.89 -11.63
N LYS A 8 18.74 14.06 -11.76
CA LYS A 8 19.37 13.41 -10.61
C LYS A 8 20.19 14.45 -9.83
N GLY A 9 20.08 14.44 -8.49
CA GLY A 9 20.85 15.32 -7.60
C GLY A 9 20.12 16.59 -7.16
N ASP A 10 18.86 16.80 -7.56
CA ASP A 10 18.05 17.93 -7.08
C ASP A 10 17.25 17.63 -5.80
N GLU A 11 17.47 16.46 -5.17
CA GLU A 11 16.69 15.98 -4.03
C GLU A 11 16.80 16.91 -2.82
N GLU A 12 18.01 17.43 -2.53
CA GLU A 12 18.20 18.38 -1.42
C GLU A 12 17.50 19.71 -1.69
N LYS A 13 17.63 20.25 -2.91
CA LYS A 13 16.97 21.51 -3.30
C LYS A 13 15.44 21.34 -3.29
N LEU A 14 14.96 20.17 -3.72
CA LEU A 14 13.53 19.83 -3.67
C LEU A 14 13.03 19.79 -2.23
N ALA A 15 13.76 19.14 -1.32
CA ALA A 15 13.39 19.06 0.10
C ALA A 15 13.31 20.44 0.76
N VAL A 16 14.31 21.30 0.51
CA VAL A 16 14.32 22.68 1.02
C VAL A 16 13.16 23.49 0.40
N GLY A 17 12.96 23.39 -0.92
CA GLY A 17 11.90 24.11 -1.61
C GLY A 17 10.50 23.73 -1.16
N LEU A 18 10.25 22.41 -0.93
CA LEU A 18 8.97 21.94 -0.43
C LEU A 18 8.69 22.41 1.00
N ALA A 19 9.72 22.41 1.87
CA ALA A 19 9.61 22.90 3.24
C ALA A 19 9.27 24.40 3.24
N THR A 20 9.99 25.21 2.46
CA THR A 20 9.73 26.64 2.36
C THR A 20 8.33 26.95 1.81
N LEU A 21 7.89 26.24 0.76
CA LEU A 21 6.53 26.44 0.23
C LEU A 21 5.46 26.10 1.26
N HIS A 22 5.66 25.08 2.09
CA HIS A 22 4.72 24.74 3.17
C HIS A 22 4.68 25.80 4.27
N GLU A 23 5.83 26.42 4.59
CA GLU A 23 5.89 27.54 5.54
C GLU A 23 5.22 28.82 5.00
N GLU A 24 5.38 29.11 3.71
CA GLU A 24 4.74 30.22 3.03
C GLU A 24 3.23 30.04 2.84
N ASP A 25 2.80 28.81 2.58
CA ASP A 25 1.41 28.42 2.36
C ASP A 25 1.06 27.12 3.11
N PRO A 26 0.44 27.22 4.31
CA PRO A 26 0.03 26.05 5.08
C PRO A 26 -1.00 25.15 4.40
N THR A 27 -1.66 25.62 3.33
CA THR A 27 -2.59 24.80 2.54
C THR A 27 -1.89 23.91 1.53
N PHE A 28 -0.61 24.19 1.24
CA PHE A 28 0.28 23.31 0.49
C PHE A 28 0.92 22.30 1.43
N VAL A 29 0.60 21.03 1.26
CA VAL A 29 1.12 19.93 2.09
C VAL A 29 1.90 18.97 1.22
N TYR A 30 3.01 18.46 1.72
CA TYR A 30 3.76 17.40 1.05
C TYR A 30 4.04 16.24 2.01
N HIS A 31 4.11 15.05 1.46
CA HIS A 31 4.41 13.81 2.16
C HIS A 31 5.38 12.96 1.36
N VAL A 32 6.45 12.50 2.01
CA VAL A 32 7.39 11.55 1.42
C VAL A 32 6.99 10.15 1.85
N ASP A 33 6.48 9.38 0.90
CA ASP A 33 6.09 7.99 1.10
C ASP A 33 7.30 7.08 0.82
N GLY A 34 7.92 6.59 1.89
CA GLY A 34 9.08 5.70 1.80
C GLY A 34 8.71 4.29 1.32
N GLU A 35 7.47 3.84 1.50
CA GLU A 35 7.01 2.53 1.07
C GLU A 35 6.86 2.47 -0.45
N LEU A 36 6.16 3.43 -1.04
CA LEU A 36 5.94 3.53 -2.48
C LEU A 36 7.03 4.31 -3.22
N LYS A 37 8.02 4.82 -2.48
CA LYS A 37 9.13 5.63 -3.02
C LYS A 37 8.62 6.77 -3.90
N GLN A 38 7.73 7.57 -3.35
CA GLN A 38 7.14 8.73 -4.03
C GLN A 38 7.02 9.92 -3.08
N THR A 39 7.09 11.12 -3.63
CA THR A 39 6.73 12.36 -2.92
C THR A 39 5.37 12.80 -3.44
N VAL A 40 4.41 12.94 -2.55
CA VAL A 40 3.04 13.38 -2.86
C VAL A 40 2.86 14.80 -2.37
N ILE A 41 2.33 15.67 -3.23
CA ILE A 41 1.92 17.03 -2.91
C ILE A 41 0.40 17.13 -2.92
N SER A 42 -0.14 17.87 -1.97
CA SER A 42 -1.57 18.12 -1.79
C SER A 42 -1.82 19.62 -1.62
N GLY A 43 -2.99 20.09 -2.06
CA GLY A 43 -3.35 21.48 -1.98
C GLY A 43 -4.81 21.71 -2.38
N GLN A 44 -5.25 22.96 -2.51
CA GLN A 44 -6.63 23.35 -2.75
C GLN A 44 -7.17 23.00 -4.16
N GLY A 45 -6.33 22.55 -5.05
CA GLY A 45 -6.70 22.15 -6.41
C GLY A 45 -5.50 22.06 -7.34
N GLU A 46 -5.77 21.61 -8.56
CA GLU A 46 -4.71 21.36 -9.55
C GLU A 46 -3.93 22.62 -9.92
N LEU A 47 -4.61 23.75 -10.12
CA LEU A 47 -3.96 25.02 -10.41
C LEU A 47 -3.02 25.46 -9.29
N HIS A 48 -3.43 25.29 -8.02
CA HIS A 48 -2.59 25.59 -6.88
C HIS A 48 -1.28 24.76 -6.93
N LEU A 49 -1.39 23.45 -7.18
CA LEU A 49 -0.22 22.58 -7.30
C LEU A 49 0.68 22.94 -8.49
N GLN A 50 0.09 23.35 -9.63
CA GLN A 50 0.86 23.84 -10.79
C GLN A 50 1.64 25.12 -10.47
N VAL A 51 1.04 26.05 -9.73
CA VAL A 51 1.71 27.29 -9.28
C VAL A 51 2.85 26.95 -8.32
N ALA A 52 2.64 26.06 -7.37
CA ALA A 52 3.67 25.60 -6.43
C ALA A 52 4.85 24.95 -7.15
N VAL A 53 4.60 24.04 -8.09
CA VAL A 53 5.64 23.42 -8.93
C VAL A 53 6.36 24.46 -9.78
N GLY A 54 5.63 25.45 -10.34
CA GLY A 54 6.21 26.56 -11.05
C GLY A 54 7.13 27.43 -10.18
N SER A 55 6.80 27.62 -8.90
CA SER A 55 7.64 28.32 -7.92
C SER A 55 8.93 27.55 -7.60
N LEU A 56 8.85 26.23 -7.43
CA LEU A 56 10.04 25.38 -7.26
C LEU A 56 11.00 25.48 -8.44
N LYS A 57 10.47 25.52 -9.66
CA LYS A 57 11.30 25.70 -10.86
C LYS A 57 11.98 27.07 -10.89
N ARG A 58 11.25 28.16 -10.59
CA ARG A 58 11.78 29.54 -10.63
C ARG A 58 12.80 29.81 -9.51
N ASN A 59 12.50 29.41 -8.29
CA ASN A 59 13.26 29.81 -7.11
C ASN A 59 14.42 28.85 -6.79
N TYR A 60 14.23 27.55 -7.09
CA TYR A 60 15.21 26.50 -6.75
C TYR A 60 15.83 25.83 -7.96
N ASN A 61 15.39 26.19 -9.18
CA ASN A 61 15.82 25.58 -10.44
C ASN A 61 15.59 24.05 -10.47
N VAL A 62 14.49 23.57 -9.84
CA VAL A 62 14.10 22.16 -9.81
C VAL A 62 12.97 21.94 -10.81
N ASP A 63 13.21 21.16 -11.84
CA ASP A 63 12.19 20.80 -12.84
C ASP A 63 11.51 19.50 -12.43
N LEU A 64 10.20 19.57 -12.21
CA LEU A 64 9.38 18.48 -11.72
C LEU A 64 8.36 18.03 -12.75
N GLU A 65 8.10 16.73 -12.73
CA GLU A 65 6.98 16.12 -13.42
C GLU A 65 5.89 15.74 -12.41
N MET A 66 4.66 16.17 -12.64
CA MET A 66 3.50 15.74 -11.85
C MET A 66 2.89 14.51 -12.48
N MET A 67 2.62 13.50 -11.64
CA MET A 67 2.05 12.22 -12.08
C MET A 67 0.96 11.74 -11.13
N LYS A 68 0.21 10.73 -11.57
CA LYS A 68 -0.77 10.05 -10.71
C LYS A 68 -0.04 9.41 -9.53
N PRO A 69 -0.48 9.63 -8.27
CA PRO A 69 0.09 8.95 -7.12
C PRO A 69 -0.08 7.44 -7.22
N LYS A 70 0.93 6.69 -6.81
CA LYS A 70 0.78 5.26 -6.58
C LYS A 70 -0.12 5.05 -5.36
N ILE A 71 -0.96 4.03 -5.42
CA ILE A 71 -1.91 3.72 -4.36
C ILE A 71 -1.29 2.65 -3.45
N PRO A 72 -1.36 2.81 -2.13
CA PRO A 72 -0.81 1.85 -1.18
C PRO A 72 -1.76 0.64 -1.02
N TYR A 73 -1.82 -0.21 -2.03
CA TYR A 73 -2.54 -1.48 -1.94
C TYR A 73 -1.93 -2.36 -0.85
N ARG A 74 -2.65 -3.39 -0.41
CA ARG A 74 -2.19 -4.40 0.54
C ARG A 74 -2.47 -5.78 -0.01
N GLU A 75 -1.68 -6.75 0.43
CA GLU A 75 -1.90 -8.16 0.12
C GLU A 75 -2.40 -8.88 1.36
N THR A 76 -3.32 -9.82 1.19
CA THR A 76 -3.82 -10.67 2.28
C THR A 76 -4.31 -12.01 1.74
N ILE A 77 -4.79 -12.86 2.61
CA ILE A 77 -5.35 -14.19 2.29
C ILE A 77 -6.79 -14.32 2.77
N LYS A 78 -7.55 -15.20 2.11
CA LYS A 78 -8.95 -15.50 2.47
C LYS A 78 -9.13 -16.90 3.04
N GLY A 79 -8.14 -17.74 2.95
CA GLY A 79 -8.20 -19.13 3.40
C GLY A 79 -6.93 -19.53 4.12
N ASN A 80 -6.92 -20.73 4.64
CA ASN A 80 -5.77 -21.30 5.30
C ASN A 80 -4.83 -21.91 4.26
N GLY A 81 -3.53 -21.78 4.49
CA GLY A 81 -2.48 -22.38 3.69
C GLY A 81 -1.44 -23.06 4.56
N SER A 82 -0.75 -24.03 3.98
CA SER A 82 0.39 -24.68 4.65
C SER A 82 1.46 -25.02 3.63
N SER A 83 2.70 -25.01 4.07
CA SER A 83 3.84 -25.37 3.24
C SER A 83 4.93 -26.07 4.01
N LYS A 84 5.80 -26.75 3.26
CA LYS A 84 7.03 -27.40 3.75
C LYS A 84 8.15 -27.01 2.79
N TYR A 85 8.92 -26.01 3.18
CA TYR A 85 10.01 -25.51 2.33
C TYR A 85 11.37 -25.95 2.83
N ARG A 86 12.22 -26.47 1.91
CA ARG A 86 13.57 -26.88 2.22
C ARG A 86 14.57 -26.01 1.45
N HIS A 87 15.40 -25.30 2.19
CA HIS A 87 16.59 -24.64 1.63
C HIS A 87 17.81 -25.55 1.80
N LYS A 88 18.43 -25.94 0.69
CA LYS A 88 19.70 -26.68 0.67
C LYS A 88 20.61 -26.09 -0.37
N LYS A 89 21.78 -25.61 0.05
CA LYS A 89 22.82 -25.11 -0.85
C LYS A 89 24.17 -25.73 -0.46
N GLN A 90 24.83 -26.38 -1.42
CA GLN A 90 26.19 -26.91 -1.30
C GLN A 90 27.00 -26.29 -2.43
N SER A 91 27.90 -25.37 -2.11
CA SER A 91 28.82 -24.76 -3.07
C SER A 91 30.19 -24.64 -2.40
N GLY A 92 31.09 -25.63 -2.60
CA GLY A 92 32.50 -25.53 -2.33
C GLY A 92 32.97 -24.98 -0.98
N GLY A 93 32.21 -25.20 0.12
CA GLY A 93 32.50 -24.69 1.46
C GLY A 93 31.45 -25.15 2.45
N ALA A 94 31.24 -24.39 3.55
CA ALA A 94 30.21 -24.71 4.54
C ALA A 94 28.82 -24.70 3.88
N GLY A 95 28.08 -25.79 3.97
CA GLY A 95 26.75 -25.96 3.43
C GLY A 95 25.71 -25.04 4.11
N GLN A 96 24.56 -24.92 3.49
CA GLN A 96 23.37 -24.28 4.10
C GLN A 96 22.20 -25.27 4.05
N PHE A 97 21.61 -25.55 5.18
CA PHE A 97 20.44 -26.42 5.29
C PHE A 97 19.44 -25.86 6.30
N ALA A 98 18.18 -25.75 5.88
CA ALA A 98 17.05 -25.49 6.77
C ALA A 98 15.77 -26.00 6.12
N GLU A 99 14.90 -26.63 6.91
CA GLU A 99 13.56 -27.01 6.48
C GLU A 99 12.56 -26.38 7.45
N VAL A 100 11.58 -25.64 6.92
CA VAL A 100 10.56 -24.91 7.70
C VAL A 100 9.19 -25.37 7.25
N TRP A 101 8.35 -25.77 8.21
CA TRP A 101 6.95 -26.12 7.99
C TRP A 101 6.08 -25.04 8.60
N MET A 102 5.24 -24.46 7.79
CA MET A 102 4.50 -23.25 8.13
C MET A 102 3.03 -23.38 7.79
N ARG A 103 2.18 -22.75 8.59
CA ARG A 103 0.75 -22.54 8.34
C ARG A 103 0.48 -21.05 8.32
N VAL A 104 -0.48 -20.64 7.49
CA VAL A 104 -0.98 -19.28 7.47
C VAL A 104 -2.50 -19.28 7.51
N GLU A 105 -3.05 -18.35 8.29
CA GLU A 105 -4.49 -18.18 8.49
C GLU A 105 -4.85 -16.70 8.36
N PRO A 106 -6.02 -16.34 7.79
CA PRO A 106 -6.47 -14.97 7.75
C PRO A 106 -6.86 -14.49 9.16
N THR A 107 -6.57 -13.23 9.44
CA THR A 107 -6.99 -12.57 10.69
C THR A 107 -7.98 -11.44 10.41
N GLY A 108 -8.49 -10.80 11.47
CA GLY A 108 -9.35 -9.61 11.34
C GLY A 108 -8.64 -8.43 10.67
N ARG A 109 -9.41 -7.55 10.02
CA ARG A 109 -8.84 -6.37 9.36
C ARG A 109 -8.16 -5.44 10.38
N GLY A 110 -6.96 -4.97 10.02
CA GLY A 110 -6.15 -4.07 10.83
C GLY A 110 -5.31 -4.75 11.91
N THR A 111 -5.26 -6.08 11.96
CA THR A 111 -4.42 -6.81 12.93
C THR A 111 -2.95 -6.90 12.52
N GLY A 112 -2.64 -6.67 11.24
CA GLY A 112 -1.29 -6.77 10.72
C GLY A 112 -0.82 -8.21 10.53
N VAL A 113 0.47 -8.47 10.77
CA VAL A 113 1.07 -9.82 10.68
C VAL A 113 1.40 -10.30 12.09
N ASP A 114 0.82 -11.44 12.47
CA ASP A 114 1.06 -12.11 13.75
C ASP A 114 1.87 -13.38 13.52
N PHE A 115 3.11 -13.41 14.06
CA PHE A 115 4.00 -14.55 13.94
C PHE A 115 4.06 -15.32 15.26
N ASN A 116 3.76 -16.63 15.20
CA ASN A 116 3.79 -17.52 16.35
C ASN A 116 4.62 -18.77 16.06
N GLU A 117 5.20 -19.36 17.09
CA GLU A 117 5.85 -20.67 17.03
C GLU A 117 5.08 -21.69 17.87
N SER A 118 4.97 -22.93 17.37
CA SER A 118 4.39 -24.06 18.07
C SER A 118 5.22 -25.34 17.87
N LEU A 119 6.55 -25.18 17.89
CA LEU A 119 7.50 -26.28 17.72
C LEU A 119 7.35 -27.32 18.83
N VAL A 120 7.18 -28.58 18.42
CA VAL A 120 7.13 -29.72 19.33
C VAL A 120 8.38 -30.59 19.15
N GLY A 121 9.04 -30.93 20.26
CA GLY A 121 10.26 -31.73 20.21
C GLY A 121 11.53 -30.92 19.99
N GLN A 122 12.59 -31.60 19.50
CA GLN A 122 13.94 -31.02 19.26
C GLN A 122 14.35 -31.06 17.78
N ASN A 123 13.39 -31.07 16.86
CA ASN A 123 13.66 -31.16 15.44
C ASN A 123 14.33 -29.87 14.89
N VAL A 124 14.03 -28.74 15.52
CA VAL A 124 14.63 -27.43 15.24
C VAL A 124 14.94 -26.75 16.57
N ASP A 125 16.14 -26.24 16.69
CA ASP A 125 16.56 -25.46 17.84
C ASP A 125 15.84 -24.09 17.82
N ARG A 126 15.25 -23.70 18.95
CA ARG A 126 14.50 -22.44 19.08
C ARG A 126 15.35 -21.19 18.82
N VAL A 127 16.67 -21.31 18.85
CA VAL A 127 17.57 -20.22 18.47
C VAL A 127 17.33 -19.72 17.04
N PHE A 128 16.79 -20.58 16.14
CA PHE A 128 16.49 -20.24 14.75
C PHE A 128 15.12 -19.60 14.53
N VAL A 129 14.23 -19.58 15.54
CA VAL A 129 12.88 -18.99 15.43
C VAL A 129 12.94 -17.49 15.02
N PRO A 130 13.79 -16.63 15.62
CA PRO A 130 13.91 -15.24 15.19
C PRO A 130 14.41 -15.09 13.76
N SER A 131 15.18 -16.07 13.27
CA SER A 131 15.67 -16.06 11.88
C SER A 131 14.56 -16.39 10.89
N VAL A 132 13.68 -17.34 11.22
CA VAL A 132 12.47 -17.65 10.44
C VAL A 132 11.54 -16.43 10.41
N GLU A 133 11.28 -15.81 11.57
CA GLU A 133 10.46 -14.60 11.68
C GLU A 133 10.98 -13.46 10.81
N LYS A 134 12.29 -13.18 10.85
CA LYS A 134 12.92 -12.18 9.96
C LYS A 134 12.67 -12.50 8.48
N GLY A 135 12.74 -13.77 8.10
CA GLY A 135 12.44 -14.22 6.73
C GLY A 135 11.00 -13.97 6.33
N VAL A 136 10.05 -14.22 7.23
CA VAL A 136 8.62 -13.95 7.03
C VAL A 136 8.36 -12.45 6.91
N ILE A 137 8.89 -11.63 7.82
CA ILE A 137 8.73 -10.17 7.82
C ILE A 137 9.28 -9.57 6.51
N ALA A 138 10.44 -10.05 6.06
CA ALA A 138 11.02 -9.62 4.77
C ALA A 138 10.08 -9.95 3.60
N ALA A 139 9.49 -11.17 3.57
CA ALA A 139 8.52 -11.53 2.55
C ALA A 139 7.24 -10.69 2.61
N CYS A 140 6.75 -10.38 3.82
CA CYS A 140 5.59 -9.52 4.02
C CYS A 140 5.83 -8.09 3.52
N THR A 141 7.04 -7.58 3.67
CA THR A 141 7.41 -6.23 3.22
C THR A 141 7.57 -6.16 1.70
N GLU A 142 8.15 -7.21 1.09
CA GLU A 142 8.33 -7.27 -0.37
C GLU A 142 7.03 -7.53 -1.13
N GLY A 143 6.03 -8.14 -0.48
CA GLY A 143 4.83 -8.64 -1.15
C GLY A 143 5.04 -9.96 -1.89
N ILE A 144 3.96 -10.57 -2.35
CA ILE A 144 3.97 -11.91 -2.95
C ILE A 144 3.20 -11.96 -4.28
N ILE A 145 2.12 -11.16 -4.40
CA ILE A 145 1.27 -11.11 -5.60
C ILE A 145 1.72 -9.98 -6.53
N ALA A 146 1.79 -8.78 -5.98
CA ALA A 146 1.99 -7.53 -6.73
C ALA A 146 2.93 -6.55 -6.02
N GLY A 147 3.81 -7.06 -5.13
CA GLY A 147 4.83 -6.26 -4.46
C GLY A 147 4.30 -5.31 -3.38
N TYR A 148 3.09 -5.51 -2.91
CA TYR A 148 2.51 -4.71 -1.84
C TYR A 148 2.63 -5.42 -0.49
N ARG A 149 2.74 -4.63 0.57
CA ARG A 149 2.90 -5.17 1.92
C ARG A 149 1.75 -6.10 2.29
N VAL A 150 2.11 -7.28 2.81
CA VAL A 150 1.14 -8.25 3.35
C VAL A 150 0.63 -7.79 4.72
N VAL A 151 -0.68 -7.93 4.96
CA VAL A 151 -1.35 -7.59 6.22
C VAL A 151 -2.42 -8.64 6.56
N ASP A 152 -2.84 -8.64 7.82
CA ASP A 152 -3.98 -9.42 8.32
C ASP A 152 -3.80 -10.93 8.14
N VAL A 153 -2.59 -11.41 8.48
CA VAL A 153 -2.21 -12.81 8.37
C VAL A 153 -1.57 -13.28 9.68
N LYS A 154 -2.05 -14.39 10.21
CA LYS A 154 -1.39 -15.15 11.27
C LYS A 154 -0.49 -16.20 10.63
N VAL A 155 0.74 -16.27 11.11
CA VAL A 155 1.78 -17.18 10.62
C VAL A 155 2.21 -18.07 11.77
N GLU A 156 2.13 -19.38 11.59
CA GLU A 156 2.54 -20.35 12.58
C GLU A 156 3.70 -21.20 12.03
N PHE A 157 4.85 -21.14 12.71
CA PHE A 157 5.98 -22.03 12.48
C PHE A 157 5.82 -23.24 13.41
N TYR A 158 5.36 -24.39 12.87
CA TYR A 158 4.97 -25.53 13.71
C TYR A 158 5.94 -26.71 13.70
N ASP A 159 6.80 -26.85 12.67
CA ASP A 159 7.81 -27.93 12.62
C ASP A 159 8.89 -27.59 11.57
N GLY A 160 9.95 -28.40 11.52
CA GLY A 160 11.02 -28.24 10.56
C GLY A 160 12.13 -29.26 10.75
N LYS A 161 13.25 -29.05 10.07
CA LYS A 161 14.47 -29.86 10.24
C LYS A 161 15.71 -28.99 10.19
N GLN A 162 16.66 -29.31 11.04
CA GLN A 162 18.01 -28.74 11.04
C GLN A 162 19.06 -29.81 10.76
N HIS A 163 20.23 -29.36 10.32
CA HIS A 163 21.41 -30.18 10.18
C HIS A 163 22.49 -29.74 11.19
N PRO A 164 23.15 -30.65 11.92
CA PRO A 164 24.05 -30.28 13.03
C PRO A 164 25.20 -29.33 12.64
N VAL A 165 25.62 -29.31 11.38
CA VAL A 165 26.78 -28.51 10.90
C VAL A 165 26.35 -27.40 9.92
N ASP A 166 25.38 -27.67 9.05
CA ASP A 166 25.04 -26.77 7.91
C ASP A 166 23.87 -25.82 8.20
N SER A 167 23.23 -25.95 9.37
CA SER A 167 22.15 -25.02 9.76
C SER A 167 22.71 -23.71 10.34
N LYS A 168 22.30 -22.61 9.73
CA LYS A 168 22.71 -21.24 10.08
C LYS A 168 21.49 -20.31 9.99
N ASP A 169 21.57 -19.18 10.66
CA ASP A 169 20.52 -18.14 10.65
C ASP A 169 20.06 -17.77 9.24
N ILE A 170 21.00 -17.53 8.34
CA ILE A 170 20.68 -17.17 6.94
C ILE A 170 19.92 -18.29 6.21
N ALA A 171 20.20 -19.56 6.50
CA ALA A 171 19.49 -20.68 5.89
C ALA A 171 18.04 -20.72 6.36
N PHE A 172 17.79 -20.47 7.66
CA PHE A 172 16.44 -20.39 8.23
C PHE A 172 15.68 -19.13 7.79
N GLN A 173 16.35 -17.99 7.59
CA GLN A 173 15.72 -16.81 7.00
C GLN A 173 15.20 -17.10 5.58
N ILE A 174 16.04 -17.69 4.73
CA ILE A 174 15.66 -18.05 3.36
C ILE A 174 14.55 -19.10 3.36
N ALA A 175 14.65 -20.12 4.23
CA ALA A 175 13.64 -21.17 4.33
C ALA A 175 12.31 -20.62 4.84
N GLY A 176 12.32 -19.75 5.86
CA GLY A 176 11.13 -19.06 6.38
C GLY A 176 10.45 -18.19 5.32
N LYS A 177 11.25 -17.39 4.59
CA LYS A 177 10.76 -16.60 3.45
C LYS A 177 10.11 -17.47 2.38
N GLY A 178 10.74 -18.59 2.01
CA GLY A 178 10.23 -19.53 1.01
C GLY A 178 8.96 -20.22 1.46
N ALA A 179 8.95 -20.73 2.69
CA ALA A 179 7.78 -21.39 3.29
C ALA A 179 6.57 -20.45 3.34
N PHE A 180 6.78 -19.21 3.78
CA PHE A 180 5.71 -18.22 3.82
C PHE A 180 5.14 -17.93 2.43
N LYS A 181 6.00 -17.70 1.42
CA LYS A 181 5.56 -17.45 0.04
C LYS A 181 4.72 -18.60 -0.54
N GLU A 182 5.11 -19.85 -0.29
CA GLU A 182 4.35 -21.02 -0.76
C GLU A 182 3.03 -21.19 0.01
N ALA A 183 3.03 -21.07 1.34
CA ALA A 183 1.82 -21.17 2.15
C ALA A 183 0.80 -20.08 1.76
N PHE A 184 1.27 -18.85 1.56
CA PHE A 184 0.47 -17.70 1.17
C PHE A 184 -0.20 -17.91 -0.20
N LYS A 185 0.54 -18.39 -1.20
CA LYS A 185 -0.01 -18.70 -2.53
C LYS A 185 -1.12 -19.77 -2.47
N GLY A 186 -1.00 -20.74 -1.57
CA GLY A 186 -2.02 -21.78 -1.34
C GLY A 186 -3.26 -21.28 -0.58
N ALA A 187 -3.19 -20.14 0.08
CA ALA A 187 -4.21 -19.61 0.99
C ALA A 187 -5.25 -18.68 0.33
N LYS A 188 -5.46 -18.76 -0.97
CA LYS A 188 -6.36 -17.88 -1.74
C LYS A 188 -6.01 -16.39 -1.53
N PRO A 189 -4.85 -15.96 -1.98
CA PRO A 189 -4.40 -14.58 -1.83
C PRO A 189 -5.32 -13.60 -2.56
N CYS A 190 -5.39 -12.35 -2.07
CA CYS A 190 -6.12 -11.25 -2.70
C CYS A 190 -5.48 -9.90 -2.38
N LEU A 191 -5.79 -8.90 -3.21
CA LEU A 191 -5.42 -7.50 -2.98
C LEU A 191 -6.51 -6.75 -2.24
N LEU A 192 -6.09 -5.82 -1.40
CA LEU A 192 -6.93 -4.86 -0.70
C LEU A 192 -6.67 -3.46 -1.26
N GLU A 193 -7.73 -2.70 -1.46
CA GLU A 193 -7.67 -1.29 -1.86
C GLU A 193 -8.06 -0.38 -0.70
N PRO A 194 -7.41 0.78 -0.55
CA PRO A 194 -7.77 1.76 0.47
C PRO A 194 -9.08 2.45 0.09
N ILE A 195 -10.01 2.49 1.05
CA ILE A 195 -11.29 3.20 0.96
C ILE A 195 -11.17 4.51 1.70
N MET A 196 -11.63 5.57 1.05
CA MET A 196 -11.67 6.92 1.61
C MET A 196 -13.10 7.28 2.00
N ASP A 197 -13.26 7.85 3.19
CA ASP A 197 -14.47 8.57 3.57
C ASP A 197 -14.42 9.96 2.93
N VAL A 198 -15.38 10.24 2.07
CA VAL A 198 -15.46 11.49 1.31
C VAL A 198 -16.73 12.24 1.74
N SER A 199 -16.56 13.48 2.17
CA SER A 199 -17.66 14.38 2.48
C SER A 199 -17.70 15.50 1.44
N ILE A 200 -18.83 15.64 0.76
CA ILE A 200 -19.01 16.55 -0.38
C ILE A 200 -20.12 17.53 -0.07
N LYS A 201 -19.82 18.83 -0.16
CA LYS A 201 -20.78 19.92 0.04
C LYS A 201 -21.12 20.56 -1.29
N VAL A 202 -22.40 20.53 -1.68
CA VAL A 202 -22.88 21.09 -2.94
C VAL A 202 -24.26 21.75 -2.75
N PRO A 203 -24.63 22.75 -3.58
CA PRO A 203 -26.01 23.22 -3.66
C PRO A 203 -26.96 22.09 -4.08
N GLU A 204 -28.21 22.13 -3.63
CA GLU A 204 -29.24 21.11 -3.86
C GLU A 204 -29.41 20.75 -5.35
N ASP A 205 -29.33 21.73 -6.23
CA ASP A 205 -29.48 21.57 -7.69
C ASP A 205 -28.48 20.57 -8.30
N PHE A 206 -27.33 20.36 -7.67
CA PHE A 206 -26.26 19.49 -8.18
C PHE A 206 -26.17 18.13 -7.49
N MET A 207 -27.00 17.90 -6.47
CA MET A 207 -26.93 16.68 -5.66
C MET A 207 -27.08 15.41 -6.52
N GLY A 208 -28.04 15.40 -7.46
CA GLY A 208 -28.28 14.26 -8.32
C GLY A 208 -27.08 13.91 -9.23
N ASP A 209 -26.47 14.92 -9.83
CA ASP A 209 -25.30 14.75 -10.72
C ASP A 209 -24.08 14.24 -9.95
N VAL A 210 -23.86 14.76 -8.74
CA VAL A 210 -22.77 14.33 -7.86
C VAL A 210 -22.97 12.89 -7.38
N MET A 211 -24.19 12.51 -7.00
CA MET A 211 -24.50 11.13 -6.61
C MET A 211 -24.29 10.15 -7.78
N GLY A 212 -24.66 10.55 -8.99
CA GLY A 212 -24.41 9.78 -10.21
C GLY A 212 -22.92 9.58 -10.49
N ASP A 213 -22.11 10.66 -10.36
CA ASP A 213 -20.66 10.60 -10.53
C ASP A 213 -20.00 9.71 -9.47
N LEU A 214 -20.41 9.83 -8.18
CA LEU A 214 -19.92 8.96 -7.11
C LEU A 214 -20.23 7.47 -7.37
N SER A 215 -21.44 7.17 -7.83
CA SER A 215 -21.84 5.80 -8.16
C SER A 215 -20.97 5.24 -9.30
N SER A 216 -20.64 6.05 -10.30
CA SER A 216 -19.76 5.65 -11.40
C SER A 216 -18.33 5.37 -10.95
N ARG A 217 -17.91 5.93 -9.80
CA ARG A 217 -16.60 5.72 -9.14
C ARG A 217 -16.63 4.62 -8.09
N ARG A 218 -17.58 3.73 -8.14
CA ARG A 218 -17.77 2.66 -7.14
C ARG A 218 -18.01 3.20 -5.72
N GLY A 219 -18.45 4.46 -5.62
CA GLY A 219 -18.75 5.10 -4.35
C GLY A 219 -20.01 4.52 -3.70
N LYS A 220 -19.92 4.23 -2.40
CA LYS A 220 -21.04 3.79 -1.56
C LYS A 220 -21.52 4.98 -0.72
N ILE A 221 -22.70 5.52 -1.03
CA ILE A 221 -23.28 6.64 -0.26
C ILE A 221 -23.66 6.13 1.12
N GLN A 222 -23.16 6.78 2.16
CA GLN A 222 -23.39 6.41 3.57
C GLN A 222 -24.50 7.24 4.20
N GLY A 223 -24.67 8.47 3.76
CA GLY A 223 -25.69 9.37 4.30
C GLY A 223 -25.70 10.70 3.58
N MET A 224 -26.75 11.46 3.85
CA MET A 224 -26.92 12.82 3.37
C MET A 224 -27.41 13.69 4.52
N ASP A 225 -26.84 14.88 4.63
CA ASP A 225 -27.19 15.88 5.62
C ASP A 225 -27.37 17.23 4.92
N SER A 226 -28.03 18.16 5.59
CA SER A 226 -28.20 19.54 5.12
C SER A 226 -27.45 20.47 6.07
N GLU A 227 -26.60 21.31 5.52
CA GLU A 227 -25.85 22.32 6.28
C GLU A 227 -26.08 23.69 5.64
N ASP A 228 -26.93 24.51 6.27
CA ASP A 228 -27.41 25.79 5.74
C ASP A 228 -28.04 25.63 4.33
N ALA A 229 -27.45 26.27 3.32
CA ALA A 229 -27.90 26.23 1.93
C ALA A 229 -27.24 25.12 1.09
N LEU A 230 -26.42 24.26 1.71
CA LEU A 230 -25.68 23.18 1.04
C LEU A 230 -26.18 21.81 1.50
N GLN A 231 -26.16 20.87 0.57
CA GLN A 231 -26.32 19.46 0.87
C GLN A 231 -24.96 18.83 1.10
N VAL A 232 -24.84 18.01 2.13
CA VAL A 232 -23.64 17.25 2.48
C VAL A 232 -23.86 15.79 2.13
N ILE A 233 -23.09 15.28 1.19
CA ILE A 233 -23.11 13.87 0.78
C ILE A 233 -21.90 13.18 1.39
N ASN A 234 -22.13 12.18 2.23
CA ASN A 234 -21.07 11.35 2.81
C ASN A 234 -21.03 10.02 2.06
N ALA A 235 -19.86 9.65 1.56
CA ALA A 235 -19.67 8.43 0.77
C ALA A 235 -18.33 7.78 1.06
N GLN A 236 -18.26 6.47 0.84
CA GLN A 236 -17.03 5.68 0.83
C GLN A 236 -16.63 5.40 -0.61
N VAL A 237 -15.42 5.82 -0.99
CA VAL A 237 -14.94 5.73 -2.37
C VAL A 237 -13.53 5.13 -2.38
N PRO A 238 -13.22 4.16 -3.26
CA PRO A 238 -11.85 3.68 -3.42
C PRO A 238 -10.90 4.82 -3.83
N GLN A 239 -9.75 4.92 -3.18
CA GLN A 239 -8.77 5.99 -3.44
C GLN A 239 -8.38 6.09 -4.92
N GLY A 240 -8.33 4.95 -5.63
CA GLY A 240 -7.99 4.90 -7.05
C GLY A 240 -8.94 5.69 -7.95
N GLU A 241 -10.20 5.85 -7.53
CA GLU A 241 -11.26 6.53 -8.27
C GLU A 241 -11.32 8.04 -7.98
N LEU A 242 -10.60 8.53 -6.96
CA LEU A 242 -10.59 9.94 -6.56
C LEU A 242 -9.58 10.80 -7.33
N HIS A 243 -8.79 10.20 -8.20
CA HIS A 243 -7.85 10.98 -9.02
C HIS A 243 -8.58 12.01 -9.88
N HIS A 244 -8.16 13.29 -9.79
CA HIS A 244 -8.82 14.46 -10.40
C HIS A 244 -10.27 14.70 -9.97
N TYR A 245 -10.71 14.13 -8.85
CA TYR A 245 -12.10 14.30 -8.40
C TYR A 245 -12.44 15.77 -8.12
N SER A 246 -11.53 16.54 -7.51
CA SER A 246 -11.70 17.98 -7.28
C SER A 246 -12.06 18.75 -8.56
N THR A 247 -11.33 18.50 -9.63
CA THR A 247 -11.57 19.14 -10.95
C THR A 247 -12.92 18.71 -11.53
N ARG A 248 -13.25 17.42 -11.42
CA ARG A 248 -14.54 16.89 -11.88
C ARG A 248 -15.72 17.48 -11.10
N LEU A 249 -15.62 17.52 -9.77
CA LEU A 249 -16.65 18.09 -8.91
C LEU A 249 -16.91 19.56 -9.23
N ARG A 250 -15.85 20.36 -9.39
CA ARG A 250 -15.97 21.77 -9.78
C ARG A 250 -16.63 21.93 -11.14
N SER A 251 -16.29 21.09 -12.11
CA SER A 251 -16.93 21.08 -13.42
C SER A 251 -18.43 20.77 -13.34
N LEU A 252 -18.84 19.80 -12.54
CA LEU A 252 -20.24 19.41 -12.34
C LEU A 252 -21.05 20.50 -11.66
N THR A 253 -20.44 21.24 -10.72
CA THR A 253 -21.14 22.17 -9.84
C THR A 253 -20.91 23.65 -10.18
N GLY A 254 -20.32 23.95 -11.34
CA GLY A 254 -19.96 25.31 -11.70
C GLY A 254 -19.01 25.98 -10.70
N GLY A 255 -18.09 25.22 -10.12
CA GLY A 255 -17.10 25.69 -9.14
C GLY A 255 -17.57 25.76 -7.69
N ARG A 256 -18.84 25.42 -7.40
CA ARG A 256 -19.47 25.57 -6.08
C ARG A 256 -19.32 24.34 -5.18
N GLY A 257 -18.88 23.19 -5.72
CA GLY A 257 -18.69 21.97 -4.94
C GLY A 257 -17.36 21.97 -4.18
N LEU A 258 -17.42 21.55 -2.93
CA LEU A 258 -16.25 21.31 -2.06
C LEU A 258 -16.25 19.86 -1.62
N HIS A 259 -15.09 19.26 -1.45
CA HIS A 259 -14.98 17.94 -0.85
C HIS A 259 -13.78 17.86 0.09
N THR A 260 -13.90 16.96 1.04
CA THR A 260 -12.82 16.51 1.92
C THR A 260 -12.73 15.00 1.84
N GLU A 261 -11.53 14.46 1.99
CA GLU A 261 -11.28 13.03 1.99
C GLU A 261 -10.40 12.63 3.16
N ALA A 262 -10.72 11.50 3.78
CA ALA A 262 -9.95 10.90 4.86
C ALA A 262 -9.86 9.39 4.65
N PHE A 263 -8.71 8.79 5.03
CA PHE A 263 -8.59 7.33 4.98
C PHE A 263 -9.58 6.69 5.97
N SER A 264 -10.31 5.68 5.52
CA SER A 264 -11.24 4.91 6.34
C SER A 264 -10.69 3.53 6.68
N HIS A 265 -10.60 2.66 5.70
CA HIS A 265 -10.18 1.27 5.90
C HIS A 265 -9.72 0.64 4.58
N TYR A 266 -9.34 -0.64 4.65
CA TYR A 266 -9.03 -1.45 3.47
C TYR A 266 -10.18 -2.42 3.15
N GLU A 267 -10.61 -2.48 1.88
CA GLU A 267 -11.56 -3.48 1.37
C GLU A 267 -10.93 -4.35 0.28
N GLU A 268 -11.52 -5.51 0.07
CA GLU A 268 -11.12 -6.42 -1.00
C GLU A 268 -11.39 -5.81 -2.38
N MET A 269 -10.36 -5.83 -3.23
CA MET A 269 -10.46 -5.33 -4.59
C MET A 269 -11.25 -6.30 -5.49
N PRO A 270 -12.09 -5.82 -6.43
CA PRO A 270 -12.68 -6.65 -7.46
C PRO A 270 -11.63 -7.38 -8.30
N ARG A 271 -11.86 -8.67 -8.60
CA ARG A 271 -10.89 -9.55 -9.30
C ARG A 271 -10.37 -9.00 -10.62
N GLU A 272 -11.22 -8.30 -11.37
CA GLU A 272 -10.82 -7.70 -12.65
C GLU A 272 -9.76 -6.60 -12.49
N LEU A 273 -9.86 -5.81 -11.43
CA LEU A 273 -8.88 -4.78 -11.10
C LEU A 273 -7.62 -5.38 -10.47
N GLU A 274 -7.78 -6.39 -9.63
CA GLU A 274 -6.68 -7.14 -9.04
C GLU A 274 -5.74 -7.69 -10.12
N SER A 275 -6.29 -8.30 -11.16
CA SER A 275 -5.52 -8.84 -12.29
C SER A 275 -4.72 -7.74 -13.03
N LYS A 276 -5.31 -6.55 -13.20
CA LYS A 276 -4.64 -5.40 -13.82
C LYS A 276 -3.49 -4.86 -12.97
N VAL A 277 -3.70 -4.76 -11.64
CA VAL A 277 -2.67 -4.28 -10.72
C VAL A 277 -1.51 -5.27 -10.64
N ALA A 278 -1.80 -6.58 -10.55
CA ALA A 278 -0.79 -7.62 -10.51
C ALA A 278 0.06 -7.67 -11.80
N SER A 279 -0.59 -7.54 -12.97
CA SER A 279 0.14 -7.53 -14.26
C SER A 279 1.00 -6.28 -14.47
N ALA A 280 0.56 -5.12 -13.97
CA ALA A 280 1.34 -3.89 -14.04
C ALA A 280 2.63 -3.96 -13.21
N HIS A 281 2.62 -4.68 -12.08
CA HIS A 281 3.82 -4.89 -11.27
C HIS A 281 4.83 -5.81 -11.96
N SER A 282 4.38 -6.92 -12.54
CA SER A 282 5.27 -7.86 -13.23
C SER A 282 6.01 -7.25 -14.43
N SER A 283 5.43 -6.24 -15.07
CA SER A 283 6.06 -5.51 -16.19
C SER A 283 7.03 -4.39 -15.74
N SER A 284 7.06 -4.04 -14.47
CA SER A 284 8.00 -3.02 -13.95
C SER A 284 9.30 -3.62 -13.38
N ASP A 285 9.36 -4.94 -13.25
CA ASP A 285 10.55 -5.68 -12.77
C ASP A 285 11.42 -6.25 -13.92
N GLU A 286 11.01 -6.06 -15.19
CA GLU A 286 11.82 -6.30 -16.39
C GLU A 286 12.52 -4.99 -16.85
#